data_88409f7969ffb6b7923a69184f03fde7
#
_entry.id   88409f7969ffb6b7923a69184f03fde7
#
_cell.length_a   1.000
_cell.length_b   1.000
_cell.length_c   1.000
_cell.angle_alpha   90.00
_cell.angle_beta   90.00
_cell.angle_gamma   90.00
#
_symmetry.space_group_name_H-M   'P 1'
#
loop_
_entity.id
_entity.type
_entity.pdbx_description
1 polymer ?
#
loop_
_entity_poly.entity_id
_entity_poly.type
_entity_poly.pdbx_seq_one_letter_code
_entity_poly.pdbx_strand_id
1 'polypeptide(L)'
;MFKGRSFLGVSRTGEDRQLAVHLHRIDGNRDGCLSTLAQQKYDLVVGVGFLMADAMATVAKKFPNTKFALIDFPSAGLKGKPTNVEGLLFKEQESGYLAGYLAGLYAKDTNISTISSVGGQKIPPVDHYIAGYQAGAKAANPDIKTLNGYSQDFVDQAKCKELALNQIAEGAQVVFQVAGQCGLGVLDAAKEKGVQGIGVDADQAYLGPQV
;
A
#
# COMPACT_ATOMS: atom_id res chain seq x y z
N MET A 1 4.39 -8.88 14.45
CA MET A 1 4.86 -10.15 13.86
C MET A 1 3.65 -10.91 13.32
N PHE A 2 3.21 -10.60 12.09
CA PHE A 2 2.08 -11.30 11.46
C PHE A 2 2.65 -12.43 10.60
N LYS A 3 2.91 -13.59 11.23
CA LYS A 3 3.15 -14.83 10.50
C LYS A 3 1.85 -15.29 9.81
N GLY A 4 1.82 -15.17 8.48
CA GLY A 4 1.15 -16.02 7.52
C GLY A 4 -0.18 -16.69 7.91
N ARG A 5 -1.21 -15.94 8.32
CA ARG A 5 -2.56 -16.48 8.43
C ARG A 5 -3.48 -15.73 7.47
N SER A 6 -4.04 -16.51 6.52
CA SER A 6 -5.24 -16.07 5.79
C SER A 6 -6.34 -15.93 6.82
N PHE A 7 -6.81 -14.72 7.09
CA PHE A 7 -8.04 -14.54 7.85
C PHE A 7 -9.21 -14.78 6.90
N LEU A 8 -9.84 -15.95 7.04
CA LEU A 8 -11.14 -16.21 6.48
C LEU A 8 -12.16 -15.65 7.45
N GLY A 9 -12.60 -14.42 7.25
CA GLY A 9 -13.70 -13.83 7.99
C GLY A 9 -15.00 -14.24 7.32
N VAL A 10 -15.83 -15.05 7.93
CA VAL A 10 -17.21 -15.30 7.53
C VAL A 10 -18.09 -14.46 8.44
N SER A 11 -18.77 -13.45 7.88
CA SER A 11 -19.81 -12.71 8.59
C SER A 11 -21.18 -13.17 8.10
N ARG A 12 -22.06 -13.59 9.01
CA ARG A 12 -23.48 -13.81 8.72
C ARG A 12 -24.21 -12.52 9.05
N THR A 13 -24.77 -11.89 8.06
CA THR A 13 -25.73 -10.79 8.25
C THR A 13 -27.13 -11.39 8.25
N GLY A 14 -28.05 -10.88 9.07
CA GLY A 14 -29.33 -11.47 9.48
C GLY A 14 -30.39 -11.78 8.42
N GLU A 15 -30.03 -11.98 7.16
CA GLU A 15 -30.88 -12.46 6.06
C GLU A 15 -30.06 -13.41 5.21
N ASP A 16 -29.88 -14.64 5.57
CA ASP A 16 -29.26 -15.76 4.80
C ASP A 16 -28.11 -15.43 3.81
N ARG A 17 -27.55 -14.20 3.87
CA ARG A 17 -26.44 -13.75 3.03
C ARG A 17 -25.09 -14.09 3.64
N GLN A 18 -24.22 -14.67 2.84
CA GLN A 18 -22.89 -15.08 3.29
C GLN A 18 -21.81 -14.22 2.58
N LEU A 19 -21.02 -13.53 3.39
CA LEU A 19 -19.87 -12.76 2.95
C LEU A 19 -18.57 -13.53 3.26
N ALA A 20 -17.73 -13.77 2.25
CA ALA A 20 -16.37 -14.26 2.44
C ALA A 20 -15.37 -13.17 2.10
N VAL A 21 -14.48 -12.89 3.07
CA VAL A 21 -13.36 -11.95 2.87
C VAL A 21 -12.07 -12.76 2.82
N HIS A 22 -11.32 -12.59 1.74
CA HIS A 22 -10.01 -13.20 1.59
C HIS A 22 -8.93 -12.11 1.64
N LEU A 23 -8.10 -12.14 2.69
CA LEU A 23 -6.96 -11.26 2.82
C LEU A 23 -5.78 -11.77 1.98
N HIS A 24 -5.05 -10.84 1.40
CA HIS A 24 -3.89 -11.10 0.56
C HIS A 24 -2.82 -11.92 1.31
N ARG A 25 -2.34 -13.01 0.67
CA ARG A 25 -1.09 -13.70 1.03
C ARG A 25 -0.06 -13.43 -0.05
N ILE A 26 1.13 -13.03 0.37
CA ILE A 26 2.24 -12.74 -0.55
C ILE A 26 2.72 -14.02 -1.26
N ASP A 27 2.58 -15.18 -0.60
CA ASP A 27 3.14 -16.49 -0.97
C ASP A 27 2.10 -17.58 -1.24
N GLY A 28 0.82 -17.25 -1.43
CA GLY A 28 -0.27 -18.22 -1.47
C GLY A 28 -0.88 -18.52 -2.86
N ASN A 29 -1.57 -19.64 -2.99
CA ASN A 29 -2.41 -20.00 -4.13
C ASN A 29 -3.69 -19.15 -4.12
N ARG A 30 -3.61 -17.95 -4.69
CA ARG A 30 -4.71 -16.97 -4.74
C ARG A 30 -5.91 -17.47 -5.51
N ASP A 31 -5.67 -18.11 -6.65
CA ASP A 31 -6.72 -18.68 -7.51
C ASP A 31 -7.48 -19.79 -6.79
N GLY A 32 -6.77 -20.66 -6.09
CA GLY A 32 -7.37 -21.75 -5.33
C GLY A 32 -8.25 -21.25 -4.19
N CYS A 33 -7.79 -20.24 -3.45
CA CYS A 33 -8.57 -19.65 -2.35
C CYS A 33 -9.86 -19.01 -2.86
N LEU A 34 -9.78 -18.14 -3.87
CA LEU A 34 -10.95 -17.49 -4.46
C LEU A 34 -11.92 -18.51 -5.08
N SER A 35 -11.39 -19.53 -5.77
CA SER A 35 -12.20 -20.59 -6.36
C SER A 35 -12.93 -21.40 -5.28
N THR A 36 -12.29 -21.73 -4.17
CA THR A 36 -12.91 -22.44 -3.06
C THR A 36 -14.08 -21.66 -2.48
N LEU A 37 -13.90 -20.34 -2.24
CA LEU A 37 -14.97 -19.49 -1.74
C LEU A 37 -16.14 -19.39 -2.71
N ALA A 38 -15.87 -19.25 -4.01
CA ALA A 38 -16.90 -19.23 -5.04
C ALA A 38 -17.65 -20.56 -5.13
N GLN A 39 -16.98 -21.72 -4.99
CA GLN A 39 -17.60 -23.04 -4.93
C GLN A 39 -18.50 -23.21 -3.70
N GLN A 40 -18.16 -22.58 -2.59
CA GLN A 40 -18.98 -22.60 -1.36
C GLN A 40 -20.23 -21.71 -1.47
N LYS A 41 -20.44 -21.07 -2.65
CA LYS A 41 -21.63 -20.26 -2.97
C LYS A 41 -21.83 -19.08 -2.03
N TYR A 42 -20.75 -18.40 -1.63
CA TYR A 42 -20.88 -17.12 -0.97
C TYR A 42 -21.49 -16.09 -1.92
N ASP A 43 -22.35 -15.21 -1.40
CA ASP A 43 -23.02 -14.15 -2.17
C ASP A 43 -22.04 -13.10 -2.66
N LEU A 44 -21.01 -12.82 -1.88
CA LEU A 44 -19.93 -11.88 -2.18
C LEU A 44 -18.59 -12.44 -1.69
N VAL A 45 -17.59 -12.41 -2.58
CA VAL A 45 -16.20 -12.76 -2.28
C VAL A 45 -15.34 -11.51 -2.41
N VAL A 46 -14.66 -11.11 -1.34
CA VAL A 46 -13.81 -9.91 -1.32
C VAL A 46 -12.34 -10.31 -1.37
N GLY A 47 -11.62 -9.87 -2.39
CA GLY A 47 -10.16 -9.92 -2.47
C GLY A 47 -9.57 -8.61 -1.95
N VAL A 48 -8.48 -8.69 -1.18
CA VAL A 48 -7.81 -7.51 -0.63
C VAL A 48 -6.41 -7.39 -1.21
N GLY A 49 -6.15 -6.25 -1.82
CA GLY A 49 -4.85 -5.88 -2.38
C GLY A 49 -4.75 -6.14 -3.89
N PHE A 50 -4.04 -5.24 -4.56
CA PHE A 50 -3.84 -5.22 -6.01
C PHE A 50 -3.19 -6.49 -6.57
N LEU A 51 -2.38 -7.20 -5.77
CA LEU A 51 -1.77 -8.47 -6.19
C LEU A 51 -2.77 -9.62 -6.40
N MET A 52 -4.05 -9.42 -6.04
CA MET A 52 -5.13 -10.36 -6.32
C MET A 52 -5.72 -10.22 -7.73
N ALA A 53 -5.33 -9.19 -8.49
CA ALA A 53 -5.99 -8.82 -9.75
C ALA A 53 -6.04 -9.94 -10.78
N ASP A 54 -4.93 -10.63 -11.04
CA ASP A 54 -4.89 -11.73 -12.03
C ASP A 54 -5.71 -12.93 -11.58
N ALA A 55 -5.61 -13.30 -10.31
CA ALA A 55 -6.40 -14.36 -9.70
C ALA A 55 -7.91 -14.03 -9.75
N MET A 56 -8.26 -12.79 -9.36
CA MET A 56 -9.64 -12.31 -9.42
C MET A 56 -10.20 -12.35 -10.84
N ALA A 57 -9.45 -11.87 -11.83
CA ALA A 57 -9.87 -11.90 -13.24
C ALA A 57 -10.09 -13.33 -13.75
N THR A 58 -9.26 -14.27 -13.33
CA THR A 58 -9.35 -15.69 -13.72
C THR A 58 -10.55 -16.36 -13.09
N VAL A 59 -10.74 -16.17 -11.76
CA VAL A 59 -11.79 -16.86 -11.02
C VAL A 59 -13.17 -16.26 -11.31
N ALA A 60 -13.29 -14.95 -11.45
CA ALA A 60 -14.56 -14.30 -11.79
C ALA A 60 -15.16 -14.80 -13.10
N LYS A 61 -14.32 -15.10 -14.09
CA LYS A 61 -14.77 -15.73 -15.36
C LYS A 61 -15.29 -17.15 -15.20
N LYS A 62 -14.70 -17.92 -14.27
CA LYS A 62 -15.13 -19.30 -13.99
C LYS A 62 -16.43 -19.35 -13.20
N PHE A 63 -16.72 -18.32 -12.43
CA PHE A 63 -17.89 -18.24 -11.54
C PHE A 63 -18.73 -17.00 -11.85
N PRO A 64 -19.40 -16.92 -13.00
CA PRO A 64 -20.10 -15.71 -13.46
C PRO A 64 -21.29 -15.30 -12.58
N ASN A 65 -21.82 -16.23 -11.78
CA ASN A 65 -22.95 -15.99 -10.88
C ASN A 65 -22.51 -15.55 -9.46
N THR A 66 -21.20 -15.61 -9.14
CA THR A 66 -20.66 -15.12 -7.87
C THR A 66 -20.28 -13.65 -8.05
N LYS A 67 -20.62 -12.82 -7.07
CA LYS A 67 -20.17 -11.42 -7.02
C LYS A 67 -18.82 -11.33 -6.34
N PHE A 68 -17.96 -10.48 -6.87
CA PHE A 68 -16.64 -10.24 -6.33
C PHE A 68 -16.42 -8.75 -6.08
N ALA A 69 -15.62 -8.43 -5.06
CA ALA A 69 -15.05 -7.11 -4.87
C ALA A 69 -13.53 -7.23 -4.74
N LEU A 70 -12.80 -6.28 -5.30
CA LEU A 70 -11.35 -6.22 -5.21
C LEU A 70 -10.92 -4.87 -4.66
N ILE A 71 -10.26 -4.87 -3.51
CA ILE A 71 -9.71 -3.66 -2.89
C ILE A 71 -8.36 -3.35 -3.54
N ASP A 72 -8.09 -2.06 -3.73
CA ASP A 72 -6.86 -1.49 -4.30
C ASP A 72 -6.61 -1.77 -5.79
N PHE A 73 -7.63 -2.17 -6.54
CA PHE A 73 -7.48 -2.38 -7.97
C PHE A 73 -8.76 -2.03 -8.74
N PRO A 74 -8.69 -1.20 -9.81
CA PRO A 74 -9.85 -0.83 -10.59
C PRO A 74 -10.36 -2.01 -11.42
N SER A 75 -11.66 -2.30 -11.37
CA SER A 75 -12.29 -3.37 -12.15
C SER A 75 -12.04 -3.24 -13.66
N ALA A 76 -11.96 -2.01 -14.17
CA ALA A 76 -11.65 -1.72 -15.57
C ALA A 76 -10.24 -2.19 -16.01
N GLY A 77 -9.30 -2.32 -15.07
CA GLY A 77 -7.94 -2.81 -15.30
C GLY A 77 -7.82 -4.35 -15.30
N LEU A 78 -8.87 -5.07 -14.91
CA LEU A 78 -8.83 -6.53 -14.85
C LEU A 78 -8.78 -7.14 -16.26
N LYS A 79 -7.96 -8.18 -16.43
CA LYS A 79 -7.83 -8.91 -17.68
C LYS A 79 -9.16 -9.53 -18.11
N GLY A 80 -9.64 -9.10 -19.28
CA GLY A 80 -10.93 -9.55 -19.84
C GLY A 80 -12.15 -8.95 -19.17
N LYS A 81 -11.99 -7.93 -18.33
CA LYS A 81 -13.04 -7.07 -17.78
C LYS A 81 -14.29 -7.84 -17.31
N PRO A 82 -14.17 -8.76 -16.35
CA PRO A 82 -15.32 -9.50 -15.85
C PRO A 82 -16.35 -8.54 -15.25
N THR A 83 -17.62 -8.72 -15.59
CA THR A 83 -18.72 -7.82 -15.19
C THR A 83 -19.23 -8.07 -13.78
N ASN A 84 -18.79 -9.14 -13.15
CA ASN A 84 -19.17 -9.55 -11.79
C ASN A 84 -18.10 -9.20 -10.75
N VAL A 85 -17.19 -8.26 -11.05
CA VAL A 85 -16.18 -7.75 -10.11
C VAL A 85 -16.33 -6.24 -9.97
N GLU A 86 -16.45 -5.76 -8.74
CA GLU A 86 -16.37 -4.34 -8.38
C GLU A 86 -14.99 -4.01 -7.82
N GLY A 87 -14.35 -2.96 -8.31
CA GLY A 87 -13.08 -2.44 -7.79
C GLY A 87 -13.34 -1.38 -6.73
N LEU A 88 -12.76 -1.55 -5.55
CA LEU A 88 -12.86 -0.61 -4.43
C LEU A 88 -11.54 0.12 -4.27
N LEU A 89 -11.53 1.42 -4.54
CA LEU A 89 -10.34 2.27 -4.55
C LEU A 89 -10.38 3.27 -3.42
N PHE A 90 -9.22 3.65 -2.92
CA PHE A 90 -9.04 4.73 -1.98
C PHE A 90 -8.53 5.99 -2.68
N LYS A 91 -8.49 7.08 -1.94
CA LYS A 91 -7.92 8.35 -2.39
C LYS A 91 -6.54 8.54 -1.72
N GLU A 92 -5.62 7.69 -2.07
CA GLU A 92 -4.28 7.61 -1.47
C GLU A 92 -3.55 8.96 -1.54
N GLN A 93 -3.80 9.72 -2.61
CA GLN A 93 -3.23 11.06 -2.80
C GLN A 93 -3.67 12.06 -1.71
N GLU A 94 -4.86 11.89 -1.10
CA GLU A 94 -5.31 12.80 -0.03
C GLU A 94 -4.50 12.55 1.26
N SER A 95 -4.31 11.29 1.64
CA SER A 95 -3.46 10.92 2.79
C SER A 95 -2.00 11.29 2.53
N GLY A 96 -1.49 11.01 1.34
CA GLY A 96 -0.15 11.42 0.92
C GLY A 96 0.03 12.93 1.01
N TYR A 97 -0.95 13.72 0.56
CA TYR A 97 -0.90 15.18 0.62
C TYR A 97 -0.78 15.70 2.06
N LEU A 98 -1.58 15.15 2.99
CA LEU A 98 -1.52 15.56 4.40
C LEU A 98 -0.15 15.24 5.02
N ALA A 99 0.38 14.04 4.77
CA ALA A 99 1.72 13.65 5.23
C ALA A 99 2.80 14.56 4.63
N GLY A 100 2.71 14.87 3.36
CA GLY A 100 3.63 15.77 2.67
C GLY A 100 3.54 17.20 3.17
N TYR A 101 2.35 17.70 3.40
CA TYR A 101 2.14 19.05 3.92
C TYR A 101 2.78 19.21 5.31
N LEU A 102 2.57 18.22 6.20
CA LEU A 102 3.21 18.21 7.52
C LEU A 102 4.75 18.13 7.39
N ALA A 103 5.26 17.25 6.53
CA ALA A 103 6.70 17.14 6.28
C ALA A 103 7.30 18.45 5.75
N GLY A 104 6.57 19.15 4.86
CA GLY A 104 6.98 20.44 4.32
C GLY A 104 7.01 21.56 5.38
N LEU A 105 6.03 21.60 6.29
CA LEU A 105 6.02 22.51 7.44
C LEU A 105 7.20 22.22 8.36
N TYR A 106 7.37 20.96 8.75
CA TYR A 106 8.48 20.53 9.61
C TYR A 106 9.83 20.90 8.99
N ALA A 107 10.00 20.63 7.70
CA ALA A 107 11.22 20.95 6.97
C ALA A 107 11.50 22.46 6.98
N LYS A 108 10.46 23.29 6.83
CA LYS A 108 10.58 24.76 6.89
C LYS A 108 11.02 25.25 8.27
N ASP A 109 10.40 24.71 9.32
CA ASP A 109 10.69 25.11 10.71
C ASP A 109 12.09 24.67 11.16
N THR A 110 12.61 23.56 10.63
CA THR A 110 13.91 22.99 10.97
C THR A 110 15.01 23.26 9.94
N ASN A 111 14.74 24.12 8.94
CA ASN A 111 15.67 24.43 7.84
C ASN A 111 16.15 23.20 7.04
N ILE A 112 15.31 22.20 6.90
CA ILE A 112 15.55 21.04 6.04
C ILE A 112 15.22 21.42 4.59
N SER A 113 16.15 21.16 3.68
CA SER A 113 15.98 21.47 2.24
C SER A 113 15.49 20.31 1.40
N THR A 114 15.59 19.06 1.91
CA THR A 114 15.31 17.84 1.12
C THR A 114 14.55 16.82 1.95
N ILE A 115 13.49 16.30 1.38
CA ILE A 115 12.71 15.16 1.89
C ILE A 115 12.59 14.10 0.80
N SER A 116 12.23 12.88 1.17
CA SER A 116 12.17 11.79 0.19
C SER A 116 11.00 10.83 0.40
N SER A 117 10.80 9.97 -0.57
CA SER A 117 9.87 8.85 -0.52
C SER A 117 10.47 7.60 -1.14
N VAL A 118 10.12 6.45 -0.59
CA VAL A 118 10.49 5.13 -1.10
C VAL A 118 9.21 4.33 -1.37
N GLY A 119 8.92 4.09 -2.64
CA GLY A 119 7.85 3.21 -3.08
C GLY A 119 8.30 1.75 -3.19
N GLY A 120 7.36 0.83 -3.04
CA GLY A 120 7.56 -0.57 -3.41
C GLY A 120 7.63 -0.70 -4.93
N GLN A 121 6.59 -1.22 -5.56
CA GLN A 121 6.48 -1.22 -7.02
C GLN A 121 5.85 0.08 -7.53
N LYS A 122 6.19 0.45 -8.77
CA LYS A 122 5.57 1.60 -9.43
C LYS A 122 4.20 1.21 -9.98
N ILE A 123 3.19 1.36 -9.15
CA ILE A 123 1.78 1.06 -9.44
C ILE A 123 0.88 2.21 -8.98
N PRO A 124 -0.35 2.37 -9.51
CA PRO A 124 -1.20 3.51 -9.24
C PRO A 124 -1.38 3.87 -7.76
N PRO A 125 -1.72 2.97 -6.82
CA PRO A 125 -1.89 3.35 -5.42
C PRO A 125 -0.61 3.93 -4.79
N VAL A 126 0.55 3.35 -5.10
CA VAL A 126 1.86 3.83 -4.60
C VAL A 126 2.19 5.19 -5.21
N ASP A 127 1.97 5.35 -6.52
CA ASP A 127 2.20 6.63 -7.22
C ASP A 127 1.28 7.73 -6.69
N HIS A 128 0.01 7.42 -6.35
CA HIS A 128 -0.93 8.38 -5.77
C HIS A 128 -0.46 8.89 -4.40
N TYR A 129 -0.03 8.00 -3.49
CA TYR A 129 0.55 8.39 -2.22
C TYR A 129 1.74 9.34 -2.40
N ILE A 130 2.69 8.94 -3.26
CA ILE A 130 3.92 9.70 -3.51
C ILE A 130 3.62 11.05 -4.16
N ALA A 131 2.74 11.09 -5.16
CA ALA A 131 2.34 12.33 -5.81
C ALA A 131 1.64 13.29 -4.83
N GLY A 132 0.75 12.77 -3.98
CA GLY A 132 0.13 13.53 -2.90
C GLY A 132 1.18 14.10 -1.95
N TYR A 133 2.12 13.27 -1.49
CA TYR A 133 3.21 13.68 -0.59
C TYR A 133 4.04 14.83 -1.17
N GLN A 134 4.47 14.69 -2.42
CA GLN A 134 5.25 15.74 -3.08
C GLN A 134 4.45 17.03 -3.26
N ALA A 135 3.18 16.93 -3.64
CA ALA A 135 2.31 18.09 -3.80
C ALA A 135 2.04 18.82 -2.47
N GLY A 136 1.76 18.06 -1.40
CA GLY A 136 1.57 18.63 -0.06
C GLY A 136 2.82 19.32 0.47
N ALA A 137 3.99 18.69 0.32
CA ALA A 137 5.26 19.27 0.72
C ALA A 137 5.55 20.59 -0.01
N LYS A 138 5.33 20.64 -1.32
CA LYS A 138 5.49 21.86 -2.12
C LYS A 138 4.49 22.95 -1.74
N ALA A 139 3.27 22.60 -1.37
CA ALA A 139 2.27 23.56 -0.92
C ALA A 139 2.66 24.23 0.41
N ALA A 140 3.28 23.46 1.34
CA ALA A 140 3.76 23.99 2.62
C ALA A 140 5.11 24.72 2.52
N ASN A 141 6.00 24.22 1.68
CA ASN A 141 7.36 24.75 1.47
C ASN A 141 7.70 24.68 -0.02
N PRO A 142 7.48 25.76 -0.79
CA PRO A 142 7.71 25.78 -2.25
C PRO A 142 9.13 25.43 -2.69
N ASP A 143 10.13 25.70 -1.83
CA ASP A 143 11.55 25.49 -2.14
C ASP A 143 12.04 24.07 -1.80
N ILE A 144 11.20 23.26 -1.14
CA ILE A 144 11.59 21.91 -0.72
C ILE A 144 11.96 21.02 -1.91
N LYS A 145 13.10 20.35 -1.84
CA LYS A 145 13.48 19.31 -2.79
C LYS A 145 12.84 17.99 -2.35
N THR A 146 12.24 17.28 -3.31
CA THR A 146 11.67 15.95 -3.07
C THR A 146 12.43 14.91 -3.89
N LEU A 147 12.98 13.88 -3.25
CA LEU A 147 13.54 12.71 -3.90
C LEU A 147 12.50 11.58 -3.91
N ASN A 148 12.60 10.68 -4.88
CA ASN A 148 11.77 9.49 -4.93
C ASN A 148 12.51 8.31 -5.55
N GLY A 149 12.21 7.10 -5.09
CA GLY A 149 12.71 5.87 -5.69
C GLY A 149 11.75 4.70 -5.45
N TYR A 150 11.89 3.65 -6.26
CA TYR A 150 11.09 2.42 -6.13
C TYR A 150 12.02 1.24 -5.95
N SER A 151 11.80 0.44 -4.90
CA SER A 151 12.57 -0.78 -4.63
C SER A 151 12.21 -1.94 -5.56
N GLN A 152 11.09 -1.83 -6.26
CA GLN A 152 10.44 -2.90 -7.04
C GLN A 152 10.08 -4.14 -6.20
N ASP A 153 9.92 -3.96 -4.89
CA ASP A 153 9.69 -5.02 -3.94
C ASP A 153 8.77 -4.54 -2.79
N PHE A 154 7.93 -5.42 -2.23
CA PHE A 154 7.10 -5.13 -1.07
C PHE A 154 7.50 -5.91 0.18
N VAL A 155 8.55 -6.72 0.11
CA VAL A 155 8.93 -7.69 1.16
C VAL A 155 10.36 -7.49 1.64
N ASP A 156 11.31 -7.34 0.71
CA ASP A 156 12.74 -7.27 1.00
C ASP A 156 13.13 -5.93 1.65
N GLN A 157 13.25 -5.95 2.97
CA GLN A 157 13.60 -4.76 3.76
C GLN A 157 14.99 -4.21 3.42
N ALA A 158 15.93 -5.07 3.02
CA ALA A 158 17.29 -4.63 2.69
C ALA A 158 17.31 -3.71 1.47
N LYS A 159 16.52 -4.02 0.43
CA LYS A 159 16.39 -3.17 -0.76
C LYS A 159 15.84 -1.79 -0.44
N CYS A 160 14.79 -1.71 0.38
CA CYS A 160 14.22 -0.44 0.79
C CYS A 160 15.16 0.35 1.70
N LYS A 161 15.88 -0.34 2.58
CA LYS A 161 16.88 0.29 3.45
C LYS A 161 18.02 0.91 2.63
N GLU A 162 18.58 0.17 1.68
CA GLU A 162 19.63 0.67 0.79
C GLU A 162 19.17 1.91 0.02
N LEU A 163 17.96 1.87 -0.57
CA LEU A 163 17.41 3.00 -1.30
C LEU A 163 17.22 4.24 -0.40
N ALA A 164 16.71 4.03 0.82
CA ALA A 164 16.55 5.12 1.79
C ALA A 164 17.90 5.70 2.23
N LEU A 165 18.91 4.86 2.51
CA LEU A 165 20.27 5.31 2.85
C LEU A 165 20.89 6.15 1.75
N ASN A 166 20.69 5.79 0.47
CA ASN A 166 21.15 6.58 -0.65
C ASN A 166 20.47 7.95 -0.70
N GLN A 167 19.14 8.01 -0.53
CA GLN A 167 18.41 9.28 -0.49
C GLN A 167 18.81 10.15 0.72
N ILE A 168 19.07 9.55 1.88
CA ILE A 168 19.57 10.26 3.06
C ILE A 168 20.98 10.80 2.79
N ALA A 169 21.86 10.05 2.14
CA ALA A 169 23.18 10.53 1.71
C ALA A 169 23.10 11.69 0.71
N GLU A 170 22.02 11.80 -0.09
CA GLU A 170 21.71 12.92 -0.95
C GLU A 170 21.08 14.11 -0.20
N GLY A 171 20.92 14.03 1.11
CA GLY A 171 20.47 15.11 1.99
C GLY A 171 19.02 14.99 2.46
N ALA A 172 18.30 13.90 2.19
CA ALA A 172 16.96 13.72 2.72
C ALA A 172 16.98 13.57 4.24
N GLN A 173 16.17 14.37 4.95
CA GLN A 173 16.04 14.33 6.40
C GLN A 173 14.65 13.95 6.89
N VAL A 174 13.71 13.72 5.98
CA VAL A 174 12.41 13.08 6.21
C VAL A 174 12.22 12.06 5.10
N VAL A 175 11.93 10.82 5.44
CA VAL A 175 11.74 9.72 4.49
C VAL A 175 10.36 9.08 4.66
N PHE A 176 9.52 9.14 3.64
CA PHE A 176 8.19 8.52 3.62
C PHE A 176 8.26 7.15 2.95
N GLN A 177 7.84 6.11 3.66
CA GLN A 177 7.77 4.76 3.11
C GLN A 177 6.37 4.44 2.55
N VAL A 178 6.30 3.92 1.32
CA VAL A 178 5.09 3.41 0.66
C VAL A 178 5.41 2.05 0.02
N ALA A 179 5.90 1.12 0.84
CA ALA A 179 6.53 -0.11 0.35
C ALA A 179 6.16 -1.37 1.17
N GLY A 180 5.06 -1.35 1.91
CA GLY A 180 4.62 -2.51 2.69
C GLY A 180 5.68 -2.98 3.69
N GLN A 181 6.00 -4.29 3.73
CA GLN A 181 7.03 -4.83 4.63
C GLN A 181 8.44 -4.35 4.28
N CYS A 182 8.74 -4.14 3.01
CA CYS A 182 10.00 -3.56 2.56
C CYS A 182 10.23 -2.19 3.22
N GLY A 183 9.15 -1.41 3.39
CA GLY A 183 9.17 -0.08 4.02
C GLY A 183 9.67 -0.04 5.46
N LEU A 184 9.63 -1.16 6.20
CA LEU A 184 10.26 -1.24 7.52
C LEU A 184 11.78 -1.00 7.43
N GLY A 185 12.42 -1.37 6.34
CA GLY A 185 13.82 -1.05 6.07
C GLY A 185 14.07 0.46 5.91
N VAL A 186 13.11 1.21 5.36
CA VAL A 186 13.19 2.68 5.27
C VAL A 186 13.18 3.31 6.67
N LEU A 187 12.27 2.85 7.54
CA LEU A 187 12.16 3.35 8.92
C LEU A 187 13.39 2.97 9.74
N ASP A 188 13.98 1.79 9.47
CA ASP A 188 15.25 1.38 10.10
C ASP A 188 16.43 2.25 9.62
N ALA A 189 16.49 2.61 8.34
CA ALA A 189 17.48 3.57 7.82
C ALA A 189 17.31 4.96 8.44
N ALA A 190 16.07 5.45 8.59
CA ALA A 190 15.78 6.72 9.23
C ALA A 190 16.29 6.72 10.69
N LYS A 191 16.01 5.65 11.43
CA LYS A 191 16.51 5.46 12.80
C LYS A 191 18.04 5.43 12.88
N GLU A 192 18.69 4.66 11.99
CA GLU A 192 20.14 4.55 11.95
C GLU A 192 20.83 5.89 11.71
N LYS A 193 20.24 6.73 10.86
CA LYS A 193 20.80 8.04 10.47
C LYS A 193 20.28 9.21 11.27
N GLY A 194 19.35 8.99 12.22
CA GLY A 194 18.77 10.05 13.05
C GLY A 194 17.90 11.04 12.28
N VAL A 195 17.27 10.61 11.18
CA VAL A 195 16.32 11.42 10.40
C VAL A 195 14.88 10.97 10.67
N GLN A 196 13.89 11.77 10.25
CA GLN A 196 12.49 11.44 10.47
C GLN A 196 11.98 10.42 9.44
N GLY A 197 11.16 9.48 9.91
CA GLY A 197 10.46 8.51 9.08
C GLY A 197 8.95 8.75 9.10
N ILE A 198 8.28 8.54 7.98
CA ILE A 198 6.82 8.55 7.91
C ILE A 198 6.37 7.15 7.51
N GLY A 199 5.50 6.55 8.35
CA GLY A 199 4.88 5.26 8.10
C GLY A 199 3.69 5.33 7.15
N VAL A 200 3.14 4.17 6.78
CA VAL A 200 1.98 4.05 5.89
C VAL A 200 1.01 2.97 6.40
N ASP A 201 -0.27 3.10 6.08
CA ASP A 201 -1.39 2.18 6.32
C ASP A 201 -1.73 1.94 7.80
N ALA A 202 -0.77 1.86 8.68
CA ALA A 202 -0.97 1.60 10.11
C ALA A 202 -0.12 2.54 10.95
N ASP A 203 -0.48 2.72 12.21
CA ASP A 203 0.38 3.40 13.17
C ASP A 203 1.67 2.59 13.37
N GLN A 204 2.80 3.16 12.93
CA GLN A 204 4.13 2.59 13.01
C GLN A 204 5.03 3.31 14.04
N ALA A 205 4.49 4.24 14.83
CA ALA A 205 5.24 5.00 15.84
C ALA A 205 5.90 4.10 16.91
N TYR A 206 5.39 2.87 17.09
CA TYR A 206 6.01 1.88 17.98
C TYR A 206 7.42 1.44 17.56
N LEU A 207 7.85 1.74 16.32
CA LEU A 207 9.19 1.43 15.81
C LEU A 207 10.26 2.38 16.32
N GLY A 208 9.86 3.53 16.85
CA GLY A 208 10.76 4.49 17.47
C GLY A 208 10.31 5.94 17.35
N PRO A 209 10.96 6.83 18.11
CA PRO A 209 10.54 8.24 18.20
C PRO A 209 10.75 9.05 16.90
N GLN A 210 11.43 8.48 15.92
CA GLN A 210 11.67 9.12 14.62
C GLN A 210 10.52 8.87 13.61
N VAL A 211 9.51 8.04 13.97
CA VAL A 211 8.38 7.67 13.11
C VAL A 211 7.12 8.40 13.52
#